data_8cf70792fa9e54004021506a93c9cad1
#
_entry.id   8cf70792fa9e54004021506a93c9cad1
#
_cell.length_a   1.000
_cell.length_b   1.000
_cell.length_c   1.000
_cell.angle_alpha   90.00
_cell.angle_beta   90.00
_cell.angle_gamma   90.00
#
_symmetry.space_group_name_H-M   'P 1'
#
loop_
_entity.id
_entity.type
_entity.pdbx_description
1 polymer ?
#
loop_
_entity_poly.entity_id
_entity_poly.type
_entity_poly.pdbx_seq_one_letter_code
_entity_poly.pdbx_strand_id
1 'polypeptide(L)'
;NDFCGCGSGKKYKTCCLRTPIELRTTWSVASIRERNLAFCKFIRDVLGISKGKTWKQIRQELSNEQIVDIYKFYSILWPRETDIYSLLPKSDGRFRGLYTGILDVRSIHKNAIPVATMFDEFLIETPIINPNNLKPEFSPITSPNQYKYQALKDILFMLQLEPYINYGHINLIPDPSEFDLELKKAMIDMSYQRRHSIEIKNTEDHKFYLQTMIGDLLNTTALMPLEVRIKILVNAFKLDKDQVIEIINEFDNDIQKSSLALLQPSSSGKDGLFMQYCMGPNYEMTLLISQVTGSVIVTDSGLRWQELMNAQHRTHGLTTYPWNKMLNAINVIPQDDQFLEKFLKTQGKISKSRELLKKVDQMILN
;
A
#
# COMPACT_ATOMS: atom_id res chain seq x y z
N ASN A 1 -5.88 -25.21 -12.18
CA ASN A 1 -4.52 -25.61 -11.71
C ASN A 1 -3.93 -24.68 -10.65
N ASP A 2 -4.75 -23.85 -10.03
CA ASP A 2 -4.30 -22.84 -9.07
C ASP A 2 -3.91 -23.48 -7.73
N PHE A 3 -2.91 -22.90 -7.09
CA PHE A 3 -2.54 -23.28 -5.73
C PHE A 3 -3.70 -22.98 -4.78
N CYS A 4 -3.81 -23.80 -3.74
CA CYS A 4 -4.89 -23.63 -2.76
C CYS A 4 -4.67 -22.35 -1.94
N GLY A 5 -5.72 -21.55 -1.81
CA GLY A 5 -5.69 -20.33 -1.00
C GLY A 5 -5.47 -20.55 0.50
N CYS A 6 -5.46 -21.80 0.96
CA CYS A 6 -5.16 -22.12 2.37
C CYS A 6 -3.66 -22.12 2.71
N GLY A 7 -2.77 -21.71 1.81
CA GLY A 7 -1.33 -21.63 2.06
C GLY A 7 -0.59 -22.98 2.11
N SER A 8 -1.27 -24.10 1.89
CA SER A 8 -0.68 -25.44 1.99
C SER A 8 0.37 -25.76 0.90
N GLY A 9 0.54 -24.88 -0.09
CA GLY A 9 1.38 -25.14 -1.27
C GLY A 9 0.82 -26.22 -2.22
N LYS A 10 -0.32 -26.82 -1.91
CA LYS A 10 -1.01 -27.79 -2.75
C LYS A 10 -1.93 -27.10 -3.76
N LYS A 11 -2.26 -27.77 -4.84
CA LYS A 11 -3.28 -27.29 -5.79
C LYS A 11 -4.67 -27.32 -5.14
N TYR A 12 -5.54 -26.34 -5.44
CA TYR A 12 -6.88 -26.26 -4.87
C TYR A 12 -7.67 -27.57 -5.05
N LYS A 13 -7.58 -28.19 -6.23
CA LYS A 13 -8.25 -29.47 -6.55
C LYS A 13 -7.83 -30.64 -5.64
N THR A 14 -6.62 -30.61 -5.13
CA THR A 14 -6.06 -31.66 -4.25
C THR A 14 -6.00 -31.26 -2.79
N CYS A 15 -6.55 -30.09 -2.45
CA CYS A 15 -6.59 -29.54 -1.10
C CYS A 15 -8.04 -29.16 -0.74
N CYS A 16 -8.36 -27.89 -0.63
CA CYS A 16 -9.64 -27.40 -0.11
C CYS A 16 -10.86 -27.75 -0.97
N LEU A 17 -10.70 -28.06 -2.27
CA LEU A 17 -11.84 -28.51 -3.06
C LEU A 17 -12.47 -29.82 -2.52
N ARG A 18 -11.64 -30.71 -1.95
CA ARG A 18 -12.09 -31.99 -1.36
C ARG A 18 -12.45 -31.89 0.11
N THR A 19 -12.22 -30.74 0.73
CA THR A 19 -12.56 -30.48 2.12
C THR A 19 -14.01 -30.02 2.20
N PRO A 20 -14.86 -30.60 3.09
CA PRO A 20 -16.20 -30.09 3.33
C PRO A 20 -16.19 -28.58 3.64
N ILE A 21 -17.24 -27.89 3.22
CA ILE A 21 -17.29 -26.41 3.32
C ILE A 21 -17.08 -25.95 4.77
N GLU A 22 -17.64 -26.68 5.71
CA GLU A 22 -17.57 -26.42 7.15
C GLU A 22 -16.14 -26.57 7.73
N LEU A 23 -15.29 -27.34 7.07
CA LEU A 23 -13.90 -27.57 7.47
C LEU A 23 -12.89 -26.76 6.63
N ARG A 24 -13.38 -25.92 5.70
CA ARG A 24 -12.50 -25.05 4.92
C ARG A 24 -12.00 -23.89 5.79
N THR A 25 -10.77 -23.51 5.54
CA THR A 25 -10.16 -22.33 6.15
C THR A 25 -11.06 -21.11 5.96
N THR A 26 -11.48 -20.49 7.05
CA THR A 26 -12.19 -19.21 7.03
C THR A 26 -11.17 -18.06 6.93
N TRP A 27 -11.65 -16.86 6.60
CA TRP A 27 -10.77 -15.69 6.55
C TRP A 27 -10.13 -15.36 7.91
N SER A 28 -10.74 -15.81 9.01
CA SER A 28 -10.15 -15.65 10.34
C SER A 28 -8.81 -16.35 10.54
N VAL A 29 -8.54 -17.42 9.78
CA VAL A 29 -7.28 -18.17 9.83
C VAL A 29 -6.41 -18.01 8.58
N ALA A 30 -6.90 -17.31 7.56
CA ALA A 30 -6.13 -17.03 6.35
C ALA A 30 -4.98 -16.05 6.64
N SER A 31 -3.79 -16.38 6.18
CA SER A 31 -2.61 -15.53 6.28
C SER A 31 -2.78 -14.20 5.50
N ILE A 32 -1.97 -13.21 5.80
CA ILE A 32 -1.93 -11.93 5.05
C ILE A 32 -1.76 -12.20 3.55
N ARG A 33 -0.82 -13.08 3.19
CA ARG A 33 -0.57 -13.42 1.78
C ARG A 33 -1.78 -14.03 1.09
N GLU A 34 -2.48 -14.94 1.75
CA GLU A 34 -3.69 -15.57 1.20
C GLU A 34 -4.80 -14.54 0.96
N ARG A 35 -4.95 -13.60 1.89
CA ARG A 35 -5.91 -12.49 1.75
C ARG A 35 -5.54 -11.59 0.57
N ASN A 36 -4.26 -11.23 0.44
CA ASN A 36 -3.77 -10.42 -0.68
C ASN A 36 -4.02 -11.11 -2.04
N LEU A 37 -3.69 -12.41 -2.16
CA LEU A 37 -3.92 -13.18 -3.38
C LEU A 37 -5.41 -13.37 -3.70
N ALA A 38 -6.23 -13.58 -2.68
CA ALA A 38 -7.68 -13.66 -2.85
C ALA A 38 -8.25 -12.34 -3.36
N PHE A 39 -7.75 -11.21 -2.86
CA PHE A 39 -8.15 -9.90 -3.32
C PHE A 39 -7.74 -9.63 -4.78
N CYS A 40 -6.50 -9.93 -5.15
CA CYS A 40 -6.03 -9.83 -6.54
C CYS A 40 -6.89 -10.68 -7.50
N LYS A 41 -7.18 -11.92 -7.10
CA LYS A 41 -8.03 -12.81 -7.89
C LYS A 41 -9.43 -12.24 -8.05
N PHE A 42 -10.05 -11.77 -6.98
CA PHE A 42 -11.39 -11.19 -7.01
C PHE A 42 -11.44 -9.96 -7.94
N ILE A 43 -10.46 -9.05 -7.84
CA ILE A 43 -10.34 -7.90 -8.74
C ILE A 43 -10.33 -8.35 -10.21
N ARG A 44 -9.49 -9.32 -10.55
CA ARG A 44 -9.39 -9.82 -11.94
C ARG A 44 -10.71 -10.42 -12.46
N ASP A 45 -11.41 -11.16 -11.60
CA ASP A 45 -12.66 -11.82 -11.97
C ASP A 45 -13.79 -10.80 -12.16
N VAL A 46 -13.97 -9.86 -11.21
CA VAL A 46 -14.98 -8.80 -11.25
C VAL A 46 -14.80 -7.88 -12.45
N LEU A 47 -13.56 -7.54 -12.77
CA LEU A 47 -13.25 -6.63 -13.88
C LEU A 47 -13.21 -7.32 -15.25
N GLY A 48 -13.26 -8.63 -15.30
CA GLY A 48 -13.19 -9.39 -16.54
C GLY A 48 -11.80 -9.42 -17.19
N ILE A 49 -10.73 -9.14 -16.42
CA ILE A 49 -9.34 -9.19 -16.90
C ILE A 49 -8.99 -10.61 -17.35
N SER A 50 -9.46 -11.62 -16.64
CA SER A 50 -9.30 -13.03 -16.98
C SER A 50 -9.95 -13.39 -18.34
N LYS A 51 -10.87 -12.55 -18.81
CA LYS A 51 -11.57 -12.68 -20.11
C LYS A 51 -10.96 -11.76 -21.20
N GLY A 52 -9.83 -11.11 -20.91
CA GLY A 52 -9.10 -10.29 -21.89
C GLY A 52 -9.52 -8.82 -21.93
N LYS A 53 -10.28 -8.31 -20.93
CA LYS A 53 -10.64 -6.89 -20.87
C LYS A 53 -9.39 -6.03 -20.70
N THR A 54 -9.27 -4.97 -21.47
CA THR A 54 -8.14 -4.04 -21.44
C THR A 54 -8.29 -3.00 -20.34
N TRP A 55 -7.18 -2.36 -19.95
CA TRP A 55 -7.20 -1.26 -18.99
C TRP A 55 -8.03 -0.07 -19.49
N LYS A 56 -7.97 0.23 -20.78
CA LYS A 56 -8.80 1.26 -21.40
C LYS A 56 -10.28 1.01 -21.20
N GLN A 57 -10.73 -0.22 -21.42
CA GLN A 57 -12.11 -0.62 -21.18
C GLN A 57 -12.48 -0.53 -19.69
N ILE A 58 -11.60 -0.99 -18.79
CA ILE A 58 -11.83 -0.90 -17.34
C ILE A 58 -12.02 0.55 -16.91
N ARG A 59 -11.15 1.47 -17.34
CA ARG A 59 -11.27 2.89 -17.00
C ARG A 59 -12.59 3.51 -17.44
N GLN A 60 -13.08 3.12 -18.62
CA GLN A 60 -14.32 3.63 -19.18
C GLN A 60 -15.55 3.02 -18.54
N GLU A 61 -15.52 1.72 -18.29
CA GLU A 61 -16.67 0.90 -17.97
C GLU A 61 -16.79 0.53 -16.49
N LEU A 62 -15.81 0.91 -15.65
CA LEU A 62 -15.85 0.61 -14.21
C LEU A 62 -17.15 1.15 -13.60
N SER A 63 -18.02 0.23 -13.20
CA SER A 63 -19.33 0.55 -12.66
C SER A 63 -19.29 0.75 -11.14
N ASN A 64 -20.32 1.40 -10.61
CA ASN A 64 -20.48 1.57 -9.18
C ASN A 64 -20.64 0.23 -8.46
N GLU A 65 -21.31 -0.72 -9.07
CA GLU A 65 -21.50 -2.08 -8.54
C GLU A 65 -20.15 -2.80 -8.40
N GLN A 66 -19.28 -2.70 -9.41
CA GLN A 66 -17.94 -3.29 -9.36
C GLN A 66 -17.08 -2.65 -8.25
N ILE A 67 -17.16 -1.33 -8.07
CA ILE A 67 -16.47 -0.63 -6.97
C ILE A 67 -16.99 -1.15 -5.62
N VAL A 68 -18.31 -1.21 -5.46
CA VAL A 68 -18.95 -1.73 -4.24
C VAL A 68 -18.51 -3.16 -3.95
N ASP A 69 -18.51 -4.03 -4.96
CA ASP A 69 -18.12 -5.43 -4.80
C ASP A 69 -16.65 -5.57 -4.38
N ILE A 70 -15.76 -4.81 -4.99
CA ILE A 70 -14.32 -4.82 -4.66
C ILE A 70 -14.11 -4.42 -3.19
N TYR A 71 -14.68 -3.30 -2.75
CA TYR A 71 -14.49 -2.85 -1.38
C TYR A 71 -15.26 -3.69 -0.35
N LYS A 72 -16.42 -4.22 -0.70
CA LYS A 72 -17.11 -5.22 0.15
C LYS A 72 -16.25 -6.47 0.33
N PHE A 73 -15.65 -6.97 -0.75
CA PHE A 73 -14.78 -8.13 -0.64
C PHE A 73 -13.54 -7.83 0.20
N TYR A 74 -12.94 -6.66 0.04
CA TYR A 74 -11.83 -6.22 0.91
C TYR A 74 -12.24 -6.18 2.39
N SER A 75 -13.43 -5.66 2.70
CA SER A 75 -13.94 -5.61 4.07
C SER A 75 -14.24 -6.99 4.67
N ILE A 76 -14.59 -7.97 3.82
CA ILE A 76 -14.75 -9.38 4.23
C ILE A 76 -13.40 -10.03 4.52
N LEU A 77 -12.38 -9.71 3.74
CA LEU A 77 -11.02 -10.19 3.96
C LEU A 77 -10.42 -9.65 5.26
N TRP A 78 -10.81 -8.42 5.63
CA TRP A 78 -10.29 -7.69 6.77
C TRP A 78 -11.42 -7.20 7.70
N PRO A 79 -12.13 -8.12 8.38
CA PRO A 79 -13.15 -7.74 9.37
C PRO A 79 -12.50 -7.03 10.56
N ARG A 80 -13.28 -6.21 11.27
CA ARG A 80 -12.79 -5.40 12.41
C ARG A 80 -12.20 -6.23 13.54
N GLU A 81 -12.71 -7.44 13.71
CA GLU A 81 -12.32 -8.38 14.76
C GLU A 81 -11.06 -9.18 14.40
N THR A 82 -10.38 -8.81 13.30
CA THR A 82 -9.15 -9.49 12.89
C THR A 82 -8.08 -9.31 13.96
N ASP A 83 -7.58 -10.42 14.50
CA ASP A 83 -6.36 -10.41 15.33
C ASP A 83 -5.13 -10.22 14.44
N ILE A 84 -4.86 -8.95 14.13
CA ILE A 84 -3.75 -8.57 13.24
C ILE A 84 -2.40 -9.00 13.80
N TYR A 85 -2.23 -8.96 15.12
CA TYR A 85 -0.96 -9.32 15.77
C TYR A 85 -0.61 -10.79 15.59
N SER A 86 -1.60 -11.68 15.55
CA SER A 86 -1.37 -13.09 15.27
C SER A 86 -1.01 -13.35 13.80
N LEU A 87 -1.46 -12.48 12.88
CA LEU A 87 -1.23 -12.59 11.44
C LEU A 87 0.10 -11.98 10.99
N LEU A 88 0.60 -10.95 11.68
CA LEU A 88 1.89 -10.35 11.34
C LEU A 88 3.00 -11.38 11.35
N PRO A 89 3.91 -11.34 10.36
CA PRO A 89 5.09 -12.19 10.37
C PRO A 89 5.84 -12.04 11.70
N LYS A 90 6.27 -13.15 12.26
CA LYS A 90 7.10 -13.14 13.48
C LYS A 90 8.56 -13.07 13.12
N SER A 91 9.38 -12.54 14.03
CA SER A 91 10.82 -12.60 13.91
C SER A 91 11.28 -14.07 13.96
N ASP A 92 11.60 -14.65 12.83
CA ASP A 92 11.91 -16.08 12.63
C ASP A 92 13.29 -16.30 11.99
N GLY A 93 14.12 -15.26 11.99
CA GLY A 93 15.46 -15.29 11.40
C GLY A 93 15.51 -14.98 9.89
N ARG A 94 14.38 -14.84 9.21
CA ARG A 94 14.36 -14.34 7.84
C ARG A 94 14.79 -12.88 7.78
N PHE A 95 15.50 -12.54 6.73
CA PHE A 95 15.87 -11.14 6.47
C PHE A 95 14.68 -10.42 5.81
N ARG A 96 13.94 -9.65 6.60
CA ARG A 96 12.76 -8.91 6.14
C ARG A 96 13.04 -7.44 6.00
N GLY A 97 12.50 -6.83 4.93
CA GLY A 97 12.41 -5.39 4.77
C GLY A 97 10.99 -4.89 5.01
N LEU A 98 10.83 -3.74 5.66
CA LEU A 98 9.59 -2.98 5.76
C LEU A 98 9.78 -1.64 5.06
N TYR A 99 9.01 -1.40 4.01
CA TYR A 99 9.16 -0.21 3.19
C TYR A 99 8.33 0.96 3.71
N THR A 100 8.97 2.11 3.84
CA THR A 100 8.33 3.41 4.01
C THR A 100 8.90 4.39 3.00
N GLY A 101 8.07 4.89 2.09
CA GLY A 101 8.53 5.73 0.98
C GLY A 101 7.39 6.03 0.02
N ILE A 102 7.76 6.42 -1.20
CA ILE A 102 6.81 6.72 -2.26
C ILE A 102 6.89 5.64 -3.33
N LEU A 103 5.78 4.94 -3.58
CA LEU A 103 5.64 3.98 -4.67
C LEU A 103 4.87 4.59 -5.82
N ASP A 104 5.50 4.65 -6.99
CA ASP A 104 4.85 5.04 -8.23
C ASP A 104 4.35 3.79 -8.96
N VAL A 105 3.01 3.65 -9.08
CA VAL A 105 2.39 2.48 -9.73
C VAL A 105 2.78 2.33 -11.21
N ARG A 106 3.29 3.37 -11.87
CA ARG A 106 3.76 3.31 -13.26
C ARG A 106 5.13 2.65 -13.40
N SER A 107 5.92 2.68 -12.34
CA SER A 107 7.31 2.20 -12.35
C SER A 107 7.67 1.37 -11.12
N ILE A 108 6.67 0.77 -10.47
CA ILE A 108 6.86 0.00 -9.23
C ILE A 108 7.89 -1.12 -9.41
N HIS A 109 7.86 -1.80 -10.55
CA HIS A 109 8.81 -2.87 -10.88
C HIS A 109 10.25 -2.37 -11.09
N LYS A 110 10.44 -1.10 -11.47
CA LYS A 110 11.77 -0.50 -11.65
C LYS A 110 12.38 -0.05 -10.33
N ASN A 111 11.56 0.41 -9.41
CA ASN A 111 12.01 1.06 -8.19
C ASN A 111 11.89 0.16 -6.96
N ALA A 112 10.71 -0.36 -6.67
CA ALA A 112 10.45 -1.11 -5.44
C ALA A 112 10.87 -2.58 -5.52
N ILE A 113 10.70 -3.21 -6.67
CA ILE A 113 10.95 -4.65 -6.81
C ILE A 113 12.44 -5.01 -6.73
N PRO A 114 13.39 -4.28 -7.36
CA PRO A 114 14.80 -4.54 -7.16
C PRO A 114 15.22 -4.50 -5.69
N VAL A 115 14.65 -3.55 -4.92
CA VAL A 115 14.86 -3.47 -3.46
C VAL A 115 14.28 -4.70 -2.77
N ALA A 116 13.05 -5.08 -3.11
CA ALA A 116 12.38 -6.22 -2.50
C ALA A 116 13.16 -7.53 -2.68
N THR A 117 13.87 -7.70 -3.80
CA THR A 117 14.66 -8.91 -4.07
C THR A 117 15.89 -9.10 -3.18
N MET A 118 16.30 -8.06 -2.43
CA MET A 118 17.39 -8.15 -1.46
C MET A 118 16.98 -8.83 -0.15
N PHE A 119 15.70 -9.04 0.06
CA PHE A 119 15.12 -9.58 1.28
C PHE A 119 14.48 -10.93 1.02
N ASP A 120 14.42 -11.77 2.04
CA ASP A 120 13.63 -13.01 1.99
C ASP A 120 12.14 -12.71 1.91
N GLU A 121 11.72 -11.60 2.50
CA GLU A 121 10.36 -11.09 2.46
C GLU A 121 10.36 -9.56 2.58
N PHE A 122 9.56 -8.90 1.76
CA PHE A 122 9.45 -7.45 1.74
C PHE A 122 8.02 -7.03 2.08
N LEU A 123 7.89 -6.30 3.16
CA LEU A 123 6.60 -5.85 3.67
C LEU A 123 6.32 -4.43 3.21
N ILE A 124 5.11 -4.20 2.75
CA ILE A 124 4.59 -2.89 2.36
C ILE A 124 3.27 -2.69 3.09
N GLU A 125 3.13 -1.57 3.79
CA GLU A 125 1.86 -1.20 4.40
C GLU A 125 0.84 -0.89 3.31
N THR A 126 -0.34 -1.51 3.36
CA THR A 126 -1.34 -1.33 2.30
C THR A 126 -1.97 0.07 2.37
N PRO A 127 -2.03 0.79 1.23
CA PRO A 127 -2.71 2.07 1.17
C PRO A 127 -4.23 1.94 0.92
N ILE A 128 -4.73 0.71 0.82
CA ILE A 128 -6.13 0.47 0.46
C ILE A 128 -7.02 0.77 1.66
N ILE A 129 -8.02 1.60 1.43
CA ILE A 129 -8.97 2.00 2.46
C ILE A 129 -9.85 0.80 2.84
N ASN A 130 -9.86 0.45 4.13
CA ASN A 130 -10.80 -0.54 4.65
C ASN A 130 -12.15 0.14 4.96
N PRO A 131 -13.24 -0.21 4.24
CA PRO A 131 -14.55 0.39 4.47
C PRO A 131 -15.08 0.21 5.90
N ASN A 132 -14.64 -0.86 6.58
CA ASN A 132 -15.03 -1.14 7.96
C ASN A 132 -14.59 -0.03 8.94
N ASN A 133 -13.58 0.76 8.58
CA ASN A 133 -13.00 1.82 9.41
C ASN A 133 -13.54 3.21 9.09
N LEU A 134 -14.43 3.30 8.10
CA LEU A 134 -15.04 4.55 7.68
C LEU A 134 -16.46 4.66 8.23
N LYS A 135 -16.90 5.90 8.42
CA LYS A 135 -18.33 6.16 8.60
C LYS A 135 -19.08 5.86 7.30
N PRO A 136 -20.33 5.38 7.36
CA PRO A 136 -21.11 5.03 6.17
C PRO A 136 -21.13 6.13 5.09
N GLU A 137 -21.27 7.37 5.49
CA GLU A 137 -21.31 8.52 4.57
C GLU A 137 -20.00 8.76 3.80
N PHE A 138 -18.88 8.23 4.28
CA PHE A 138 -17.55 8.33 3.67
C PHE A 138 -17.03 7.00 3.11
N SER A 139 -17.90 6.01 3.00
CA SER A 139 -17.50 4.69 2.54
C SER A 139 -17.59 4.56 1.01
N PRO A 140 -16.62 3.93 0.34
CA PRO A 140 -16.72 3.58 -1.07
C PRO A 140 -17.88 2.62 -1.38
N ILE A 141 -18.44 1.97 -0.35
CA ILE A 141 -19.62 1.09 -0.51
C ILE A 141 -20.90 1.91 -0.65
N THR A 142 -21.02 3.02 0.09
CA THR A 142 -22.22 3.87 0.06
C THR A 142 -22.12 4.99 -0.97
N SER A 143 -20.91 5.41 -1.33
CA SER A 143 -20.65 6.52 -2.26
C SER A 143 -19.64 6.12 -3.35
N PRO A 144 -19.85 5.02 -4.09
CA PRO A 144 -18.85 4.44 -4.99
C PRO A 144 -18.38 5.40 -6.08
N ASN A 145 -19.28 6.22 -6.61
CA ASN A 145 -18.96 7.18 -7.66
C ASN A 145 -17.85 8.18 -7.24
N GLN A 146 -17.83 8.56 -5.97
CA GLN A 146 -16.82 9.49 -5.43
C GLN A 146 -15.44 8.83 -5.29
N TYR A 147 -15.39 7.50 -5.27
CA TYR A 147 -14.16 6.71 -5.12
C TYR A 147 -13.67 6.08 -6.42
N LYS A 148 -14.24 6.45 -7.57
CA LYS A 148 -13.90 5.80 -8.84
C LYS A 148 -12.40 5.84 -9.15
N TYR A 149 -11.76 6.99 -9.01
CA TYR A 149 -10.33 7.13 -9.28
C TYR A 149 -9.46 6.46 -8.21
N GLN A 150 -9.88 6.52 -6.95
CA GLN A 150 -9.19 5.79 -5.89
C GLN A 150 -9.27 4.28 -6.15
N ALA A 151 -10.44 3.76 -6.52
CA ALA A 151 -10.61 2.36 -6.85
C ALA A 151 -9.72 1.92 -8.03
N LEU A 152 -9.67 2.72 -9.10
CA LEU A 152 -8.79 2.45 -10.24
C LEU A 152 -7.32 2.42 -9.84
N LYS A 153 -6.89 3.33 -8.96
CA LYS A 153 -5.53 3.38 -8.42
C LYS A 153 -5.22 2.12 -7.59
N ASP A 154 -6.11 1.76 -6.66
CA ASP A 154 -5.96 0.58 -5.80
C ASP A 154 -5.91 -0.71 -6.61
N ILE A 155 -6.80 -0.84 -7.60
CA ILE A 155 -6.82 -1.96 -8.54
C ILE A 155 -5.48 -2.11 -9.26
N LEU A 156 -4.98 -1.01 -9.84
CA LEU A 156 -3.73 -1.01 -10.59
C LEU A 156 -2.55 -1.39 -9.72
N PHE A 157 -2.49 -0.85 -8.50
CA PHE A 157 -1.48 -1.18 -7.49
C PHE A 157 -1.46 -2.67 -7.15
N MET A 158 -2.63 -3.23 -6.84
CA MET A 158 -2.74 -4.65 -6.51
C MET A 158 -2.34 -5.56 -7.66
N LEU A 159 -2.77 -5.24 -8.87
CA LEU A 159 -2.45 -6.04 -10.06
C LEU A 159 -0.95 -6.03 -10.37
N GLN A 160 -0.28 -4.92 -10.17
CA GLN A 160 1.17 -4.84 -10.39
C GLN A 160 1.96 -5.62 -9.35
N LEU A 161 1.50 -5.68 -8.10
CA LEU A 161 2.17 -6.41 -7.03
C LEU A 161 1.83 -7.90 -6.99
N GLU A 162 0.72 -8.32 -7.60
CA GLU A 162 0.24 -9.70 -7.54
C GLU A 162 1.31 -10.76 -7.90
N PRO A 163 2.13 -10.62 -8.95
CA PRO A 163 3.16 -11.60 -9.27
C PRO A 163 4.13 -11.81 -8.10
N TYR A 164 4.55 -10.73 -7.45
CA TYR A 164 5.53 -10.74 -6.37
C TYR A 164 4.94 -11.25 -5.05
N ILE A 165 3.67 -10.95 -4.81
CA ILE A 165 2.89 -11.54 -3.71
C ILE A 165 2.77 -13.06 -3.93
N ASN A 166 2.48 -13.48 -5.15
CA ASN A 166 2.36 -14.90 -5.49
C ASN A 166 3.68 -15.67 -5.32
N TYR A 167 4.82 -15.02 -5.56
CA TYR A 167 6.14 -15.60 -5.28
C TYR A 167 6.54 -15.57 -3.81
N GLY A 168 5.85 -14.78 -2.99
CA GLY A 168 6.17 -14.60 -1.58
C GLY A 168 7.29 -13.61 -1.29
N HIS A 169 7.67 -12.78 -2.28
CA HIS A 169 8.65 -11.71 -2.08
C HIS A 169 8.04 -10.47 -1.45
N ILE A 170 6.79 -10.15 -1.76
CA ILE A 170 6.09 -9.00 -1.23
C ILE A 170 4.83 -9.45 -0.51
N ASN A 171 4.59 -8.87 0.65
CA ASN A 171 3.32 -8.93 1.35
C ASN A 171 2.84 -7.54 1.70
N LEU A 172 1.57 -7.27 1.39
CA LEU A 172 0.89 -6.05 1.79
C LEU A 172 0.26 -6.29 3.16
N ILE A 173 0.69 -5.53 4.14
CA ILE A 173 0.17 -5.61 5.50
C ILE A 173 -0.80 -4.45 5.76
N PRO A 174 -1.97 -4.68 6.36
CA PRO A 174 -2.82 -3.58 6.80
C PRO A 174 -2.20 -2.88 8.00
N ASP A 175 -2.55 -1.61 8.18
CA ASP A 175 -2.18 -0.85 9.37
C ASP A 175 -2.80 -1.51 10.62
N PRO A 176 -2.01 -1.99 11.59
CA PRO A 176 -2.54 -2.59 12.81
C PRO A 176 -3.51 -1.69 13.59
N SER A 177 -3.36 -0.37 13.49
CA SER A 177 -4.26 0.59 14.13
C SER A 177 -5.69 0.58 13.55
N GLU A 178 -5.90 -0.05 12.41
CA GLU A 178 -7.25 -0.25 11.86
C GLU A 178 -8.06 -1.25 12.68
N PHE A 179 -7.40 -2.15 13.40
CA PHE A 179 -8.02 -3.24 14.17
C PHE A 179 -7.95 -3.01 15.68
N ASP A 180 -7.15 -2.07 16.14
CA ASP A 180 -6.95 -1.72 17.54
C ASP A 180 -7.09 -0.21 17.72
N LEU A 181 -8.23 0.21 18.27
CA LEU A 181 -8.55 1.63 18.47
C LEU A 181 -7.69 2.29 19.55
N GLU A 182 -7.25 1.56 20.56
CA GLU A 182 -6.37 2.09 21.61
C GLU A 182 -4.98 2.31 21.04
N LEU A 183 -4.48 1.34 20.27
CA LEU A 183 -3.24 1.49 19.51
C LEU A 183 -3.31 2.70 18.57
N LYS A 184 -4.40 2.84 17.83
CA LYS A 184 -4.63 3.98 16.94
C LYS A 184 -4.50 5.31 17.65
N LYS A 185 -5.17 5.45 18.80
CA LYS A 185 -5.11 6.64 19.63
C LYS A 185 -3.69 6.91 20.10
N ALA A 186 -3.03 5.89 20.67
CA ALA A 186 -1.66 6.00 21.15
C ALA A 186 -0.69 6.45 20.05
N MET A 187 -0.77 5.86 18.85
CA MET A 187 0.09 6.21 17.71
C MET A 187 -0.16 7.65 17.22
N ILE A 188 -1.41 8.10 17.19
CA ILE A 188 -1.75 9.47 16.83
C ILE A 188 -1.20 10.45 17.88
N ASP A 189 -1.36 10.15 19.16
CA ASP A 189 -0.88 11.00 20.24
C ASP A 189 0.65 11.09 20.24
N MET A 190 1.36 9.97 20.07
CA MET A 190 2.82 9.93 19.95
C MET A 190 3.31 10.74 18.73
N SER A 191 2.69 10.55 17.58
CA SER A 191 3.01 11.29 16.36
C SER A 191 2.76 12.79 16.52
N TYR A 192 1.68 13.16 17.19
CA TYR A 192 1.40 14.55 17.53
C TYR A 192 2.45 15.15 18.46
N GLN A 193 2.79 14.47 19.55
CA GLN A 193 3.83 14.91 20.50
C GLN A 193 5.19 15.05 19.82
N ARG A 194 5.58 14.12 18.96
CA ARG A 194 6.82 14.18 18.19
C ARG A 194 6.89 15.44 17.34
N ARG A 195 5.85 15.72 16.60
CA ARG A 195 5.79 16.89 15.71
C ARG A 195 5.87 18.22 16.46
N HIS A 196 5.29 18.29 17.66
CA HIS A 196 5.32 19.52 18.49
C HIS A 196 6.61 19.74 19.26
N SER A 197 7.45 18.73 19.40
CA SER A 197 8.68 18.80 20.16
C SER A 197 9.93 18.90 19.29
N ILE A 198 9.79 18.90 17.99
CA ILE A 198 10.92 19.15 17.10
C ILE A 198 11.29 20.62 17.20
N GLU A 199 12.42 20.91 17.85
CA GLU A 199 13.05 22.22 17.78
C GLU A 199 13.55 22.43 16.36
N ILE A 200 12.80 23.18 15.60
CA ILE A 200 13.19 23.55 14.25
C ILE A 200 14.10 24.77 14.36
N LYS A 201 15.38 24.55 14.10
CA LYS A 201 16.42 25.54 14.29
C LYS A 201 16.42 26.67 13.26
N ASN A 202 15.76 26.47 12.12
CA ASN A 202 15.61 27.51 11.11
C ASN A 202 14.28 27.41 10.38
N THR A 203 13.87 28.52 9.76
CA THR A 203 12.58 28.66 9.06
C THR A 203 12.49 27.82 7.78
N GLU A 204 13.63 27.55 7.12
CA GLU A 204 13.66 26.78 5.87
C GLU A 204 13.49 25.28 6.13
N ASP A 205 14.16 24.75 7.16
CA ASP A 205 13.98 23.35 7.58
C ASP A 205 12.55 23.09 8.03
N HIS A 206 11.94 24.06 8.73
CA HIS A 206 10.53 23.97 9.12
C HIS A 206 9.60 23.89 7.90
N LYS A 207 9.81 24.79 6.95
CA LYS A 207 9.01 24.84 5.73
C LYS A 207 9.15 23.54 4.92
N PHE A 208 10.37 23.06 4.78
CA PHE A 208 10.64 21.80 4.08
C PHE A 208 10.01 20.59 4.77
N TYR A 209 10.12 20.52 6.11
CA TYR A 209 9.48 19.48 6.91
C TYR A 209 7.98 19.47 6.76
N LEU A 210 7.32 20.61 6.93
CA LEU A 210 5.88 20.74 6.77
C LEU A 210 5.43 20.39 5.35
N GLN A 211 6.14 20.86 4.32
CA GLN A 211 5.83 20.58 2.94
C GLN A 211 5.88 19.08 2.65
N THR A 212 6.85 18.36 3.20
CA THR A 212 6.94 16.91 2.97
C THR A 212 5.84 16.15 3.70
N MET A 213 5.59 16.46 4.99
CA MET A 213 4.53 15.81 5.76
C MET A 213 3.15 16.08 5.19
N ILE A 214 2.88 17.34 4.81
CA ILE A 214 1.63 17.74 4.17
C ILE A 214 1.53 17.09 2.79
N GLY A 215 2.60 17.12 2.00
CA GLY A 215 2.67 16.53 0.68
C GLY A 215 2.37 15.02 0.69
N ASP A 216 2.92 14.28 1.64
CA ASP A 216 2.65 12.84 1.78
C ASP A 216 1.17 12.55 2.04
N LEU A 217 0.54 13.28 2.97
CA LEU A 217 -0.88 13.09 3.27
C LEU A 217 -1.80 13.60 2.16
N LEU A 218 -1.45 14.71 1.53
CA LEU A 218 -2.20 15.22 0.38
C LEU A 218 -2.16 14.24 -0.79
N ASN A 219 -0.99 13.65 -1.08
CA ASN A 219 -0.84 12.63 -2.09
C ASN A 219 -1.66 11.36 -1.80
N THR A 220 -1.59 10.88 -0.56
CA THR A 220 -2.32 9.67 -0.14
C THR A 220 -3.83 9.88 -0.23
N THR A 221 -4.31 11.07 0.08
CA THR A 221 -5.74 11.38 0.13
C THR A 221 -6.28 12.03 -1.14
N ALA A 222 -5.43 12.33 -2.13
CA ALA A 222 -5.77 13.16 -3.30
C ALA A 222 -7.03 12.71 -4.07
N LEU A 223 -7.29 11.41 -4.13
CA LEU A 223 -8.40 10.82 -4.86
C LEU A 223 -9.61 10.50 -3.97
N MET A 224 -9.54 10.83 -2.68
CA MET A 224 -10.65 10.65 -1.74
C MET A 224 -11.64 11.81 -1.84
N PRO A 225 -12.90 11.61 -1.43
CA PRO A 225 -13.87 12.68 -1.31
C PRO A 225 -13.37 13.83 -0.43
N LEU A 226 -13.69 15.08 -0.80
CA LEU A 226 -13.20 16.28 -0.12
C LEU A 226 -13.44 16.27 1.40
N GLU A 227 -14.62 15.87 1.85
CA GLU A 227 -14.96 15.83 3.28
C GLU A 227 -14.10 14.79 4.05
N VAL A 228 -13.75 13.69 3.40
CA VAL A 228 -12.85 12.68 3.99
C VAL A 228 -11.44 13.25 4.11
N ARG A 229 -10.94 13.91 3.05
CA ARG A 229 -9.62 14.57 3.04
C ARG A 229 -9.52 15.61 4.14
N ILE A 230 -10.50 16.51 4.23
CA ILE A 230 -10.55 17.55 5.27
C ILE A 230 -10.45 16.91 6.65
N LYS A 231 -11.26 15.89 6.91
CA LYS A 231 -11.27 15.23 8.22
C LYS A 231 -9.92 14.59 8.57
N ILE A 232 -9.29 13.93 7.61
CA ILE A 232 -7.98 13.30 7.81
C ILE A 232 -6.93 14.36 8.12
N LEU A 233 -6.88 15.43 7.32
CA LEU A 233 -5.86 16.48 7.45
C LEU A 233 -6.05 17.34 8.71
N VAL A 234 -7.28 17.68 9.07
CA VAL A 234 -7.60 18.37 10.34
C VAL A 234 -7.10 17.52 11.52
N ASN A 235 -7.38 16.22 11.52
CA ASN A 235 -6.94 15.34 12.61
C ASN A 235 -5.42 15.16 12.64
N ALA A 236 -4.79 15.04 11.47
CA ALA A 236 -3.35 14.81 11.36
C ALA A 236 -2.51 16.04 11.74
N PHE A 237 -2.91 17.22 11.30
CA PHE A 237 -2.14 18.45 11.48
C PHE A 237 -2.65 19.35 12.59
N LYS A 238 -3.84 19.07 13.14
CA LYS A 238 -4.50 19.92 14.15
C LYS A 238 -4.69 21.37 13.67
N LEU A 239 -4.87 21.53 12.37
CA LEU A 239 -5.23 22.79 11.73
C LEU A 239 -6.76 22.95 11.76
N ASP A 240 -7.23 24.20 11.63
CA ASP A 240 -8.64 24.44 11.43
C ASP A 240 -9.10 24.03 10.03
N LYS A 241 -10.43 23.94 9.85
CA LYS A 241 -11.02 23.47 8.60
C LYS A 241 -10.70 24.37 7.41
N ASP A 242 -10.66 25.69 7.62
CA ASP A 242 -10.48 26.65 6.54
C ASP A 242 -9.02 26.63 6.03
N GLN A 243 -8.05 26.53 6.94
CA GLN A 243 -6.64 26.32 6.60
C GLN A 243 -6.42 25.03 5.80
N VAL A 244 -7.08 23.95 6.19
CA VAL A 244 -7.00 22.67 5.46
C VAL A 244 -7.61 22.77 4.08
N ILE A 245 -8.73 23.47 3.91
CA ILE A 245 -9.36 23.69 2.61
C ILE A 245 -8.43 24.50 1.70
N GLU A 246 -7.77 25.52 2.21
CA GLU A 246 -6.81 26.33 1.45
C GLU A 246 -5.64 25.45 0.96
N ILE A 247 -5.03 24.66 1.83
CA ILE A 247 -3.96 23.71 1.48
C ILE A 247 -4.41 22.71 0.42
N ILE A 248 -5.62 22.15 0.55
CA ILE A 248 -6.18 21.22 -0.44
C ILE A 248 -6.37 21.91 -1.79
N ASN A 249 -6.91 23.12 -1.82
CA ASN A 249 -7.16 23.86 -3.05
C ASN A 249 -5.83 24.19 -3.77
N GLU A 250 -4.82 24.64 -3.06
CA GLU A 250 -3.49 24.88 -3.63
C GLU A 250 -2.93 23.61 -4.26
N PHE A 251 -2.98 22.50 -3.52
CA PHE A 251 -2.49 21.22 -3.99
C PHE A 251 -3.27 20.71 -5.22
N ASP A 252 -4.61 20.76 -5.20
CA ASP A 252 -5.45 20.28 -6.29
C ASP A 252 -5.28 21.12 -7.56
N ASN A 253 -4.99 22.42 -7.45
CA ASN A 253 -4.67 23.26 -8.59
C ASN A 253 -3.37 22.81 -9.29
N ASP A 254 -2.38 22.39 -8.55
CA ASP A 254 -1.15 21.83 -9.13
C ASP A 254 -1.38 20.43 -9.72
N ILE A 255 -2.20 19.61 -9.07
CA ILE A 255 -2.58 18.28 -9.55
C ILE A 255 -3.33 18.34 -10.86
N GLN A 256 -4.26 19.25 -11.01
CA GLN A 256 -5.04 19.37 -12.24
C GLN A 256 -4.17 19.71 -13.44
N LYS A 257 -3.01 20.33 -13.23
CA LYS A 257 -2.01 20.57 -14.26
C LYS A 257 -1.19 19.33 -14.62
N SER A 258 -1.04 18.38 -13.68
CA SER A 258 -0.34 17.11 -13.86
C SER A 258 -1.35 15.99 -14.00
N SER A 259 -1.89 15.79 -15.19
CA SER A 259 -3.04 14.91 -15.45
C SER A 259 -2.99 13.55 -14.77
N LEU A 260 -4.11 13.13 -14.18
CA LEU A 260 -4.41 11.75 -13.75
C LEU A 260 -4.61 10.82 -14.97
N ALA A 261 -3.72 10.92 -15.94
CA ALA A 261 -3.90 10.39 -17.29
C ALA A 261 -4.17 8.89 -17.32
N LEU A 262 -3.54 8.12 -16.42
CA LEU A 262 -3.75 6.67 -16.34
C LEU A 262 -5.12 6.29 -15.77
N LEU A 263 -5.77 7.19 -15.05
CA LEU A 263 -7.09 6.95 -14.44
C LEU A 263 -8.23 7.53 -15.26
N GLN A 264 -7.93 8.51 -16.13
CA GLN A 264 -8.96 9.16 -16.95
C GLN A 264 -9.31 8.34 -18.21
N PRO A 265 -10.58 8.32 -18.64
CA PRO A 265 -11.01 7.59 -19.82
C PRO A 265 -10.33 8.04 -21.13
N SER A 266 -10.05 9.33 -21.27
CA SER A 266 -9.41 9.93 -22.42
C SER A 266 -7.98 10.31 -22.07
N SER A 267 -7.06 9.38 -22.09
CA SER A 267 -5.67 9.72 -21.80
C SER A 267 -4.99 10.31 -23.03
N SER A 268 -4.84 11.59 -23.05
CA SER A 268 -3.89 12.29 -23.92
C SER A 268 -2.61 12.71 -23.18
N GLY A 269 -2.52 12.47 -21.88
CA GLY A 269 -1.46 12.97 -21.04
C GLY A 269 -0.28 12.01 -20.90
N LYS A 270 0.91 12.52 -21.18
CA LYS A 270 2.17 11.80 -21.01
C LYS A 270 2.70 11.82 -19.56
N ASP A 271 2.13 12.65 -18.69
CA ASP A 271 2.81 13.09 -17.48
C ASP A 271 1.98 12.92 -16.19
N GLY A 272 1.22 11.85 -16.09
CA GLY A 272 0.50 11.56 -14.84
C GLY A 272 1.45 11.37 -13.66
N LEU A 273 1.91 12.44 -13.02
CA LEU A 273 2.72 12.41 -11.80
C LEU A 273 1.99 11.78 -10.60
N PHE A 274 0.70 11.54 -10.74
CA PHE A 274 -0.22 11.30 -9.65
C PHE A 274 -0.60 9.85 -9.37
N MET A 275 0.24 8.92 -9.75
CA MET A 275 0.03 7.50 -9.46
C MET A 275 0.95 7.01 -8.33
N GLN A 276 1.27 7.90 -7.40
CA GLN A 276 2.14 7.58 -6.28
C GLN A 276 1.32 7.24 -5.04
N TYR A 277 1.84 6.30 -4.26
CA TYR A 277 1.39 6.00 -2.91
C TYR A 277 2.44 6.42 -1.91
N CYS A 278 2.02 7.06 -0.83
CA CYS A 278 2.86 7.27 0.33
C CYS A 278 2.68 6.11 1.31
N MET A 279 3.77 5.43 1.61
CA MET A 279 3.80 4.29 2.51
C MET A 279 4.35 4.70 3.87
N GLY A 280 3.64 4.32 4.93
CA GLY A 280 4.08 4.53 6.30
C GLY A 280 4.05 5.99 6.77
N PRO A 281 2.93 6.74 6.64
CA PRO A 281 2.84 8.13 7.08
C PRO A 281 2.93 8.30 8.60
N ASN A 282 2.68 7.25 9.38
CA ASN A 282 2.89 7.22 10.83
C ASN A 282 4.16 6.45 11.14
N TYR A 283 5.22 7.16 11.46
CA TYR A 283 6.53 6.56 11.71
C TYR A 283 6.59 5.72 12.98
N GLU A 284 5.80 6.06 13.99
CA GLU A 284 5.67 5.27 15.21
C GLU A 284 5.07 3.89 14.90
N MET A 285 4.08 3.83 14.01
CA MET A 285 3.51 2.57 13.54
C MET A 285 4.52 1.77 12.71
N THR A 286 5.25 2.41 11.82
CA THR A 286 6.30 1.77 11.03
C THR A 286 7.36 1.12 11.95
N LEU A 287 7.77 1.82 13.02
CA LEU A 287 8.70 1.29 14.01
C LEU A 287 8.11 0.09 14.77
N LEU A 288 6.84 0.16 15.18
CA LEU A 288 6.16 -0.94 15.85
C LEU A 288 6.10 -2.19 14.97
N ILE A 289 5.68 -2.04 13.71
CA ILE A 289 5.62 -3.15 12.75
C ILE A 289 7.02 -3.75 12.56
N SER A 290 8.04 -2.90 12.39
CA SER A 290 9.43 -3.33 12.24
C SER A 290 9.87 -4.19 13.44
N GLN A 291 9.56 -3.77 14.66
CA GLN A 291 9.91 -4.51 15.88
C GLN A 291 9.19 -5.85 15.96
N VAL A 292 7.87 -5.87 15.74
CA VAL A 292 7.05 -7.08 15.82
C VAL A 292 7.48 -8.12 14.79
N THR A 293 7.80 -7.68 13.58
CA THR A 293 8.12 -8.57 12.45
C THR A 293 9.61 -8.91 12.35
N GLY A 294 10.47 -8.22 13.12
CA GLY A 294 11.92 -8.32 12.98
C GLY A 294 12.42 -7.77 11.64
N SER A 295 11.68 -6.83 11.04
CA SER A 295 12.01 -6.26 9.73
C SER A 295 12.96 -5.09 9.86
N VAL A 296 13.81 -4.91 8.85
CA VAL A 296 14.62 -3.72 8.67
C VAL A 296 13.80 -2.69 7.89
N ILE A 297 13.74 -1.46 8.39
CA ILE A 297 13.02 -0.40 7.66
C ILE A 297 13.86 0.05 6.46
N VAL A 298 13.19 0.16 5.33
CA VAL A 298 13.75 0.58 4.06
C VAL A 298 13.06 1.85 3.60
N THR A 299 13.83 2.89 3.28
CA THR A 299 13.27 4.15 2.78
C THR A 299 14.13 4.73 1.65
N ASP A 300 13.47 5.38 0.72
CA ASP A 300 14.08 6.13 -0.38
C ASP A 300 14.28 7.62 -0.08
N SER A 301 13.89 8.06 1.13
CA SER A 301 13.87 9.46 1.51
C SER A 301 14.70 9.73 2.76
N GLY A 302 15.70 10.62 2.65
CA GLY A 302 16.49 11.09 3.79
C GLY A 302 15.65 11.79 4.86
N LEU A 303 14.57 12.46 4.45
CA LEU A 303 13.66 13.12 5.37
C LEU A 303 12.82 12.10 6.16
N ARG A 304 12.29 11.07 5.51
CA ARG A 304 11.60 9.97 6.20
C ARG A 304 12.52 9.27 7.19
N TRP A 305 13.79 9.15 6.84
CA TRP A 305 14.82 8.65 7.73
C TRP A 305 14.95 9.50 8.99
N GLN A 306 15.04 10.81 8.86
CA GLN A 306 15.10 11.73 10.01
C GLN A 306 13.86 11.62 10.89
N GLU A 307 12.67 11.50 10.28
CA GLU A 307 11.43 11.33 11.00
C GLU A 307 11.35 10.00 11.77
N LEU A 308 11.84 8.92 11.17
CA LEU A 308 11.97 7.63 11.85
C LEU A 308 12.90 7.72 13.06
N MET A 309 14.04 8.40 12.93
CA MET A 309 14.96 8.62 14.04
C MET A 309 14.32 9.45 15.16
N ASN A 310 13.58 10.51 14.81
CA ASN A 310 12.84 11.31 15.77
C ASN A 310 11.74 10.49 16.48
N ALA A 311 11.05 9.64 15.77
CA ALA A 311 10.06 8.74 16.34
C ALA A 311 10.69 7.68 17.26
N GLN A 312 11.86 7.14 16.90
CA GLN A 312 12.59 6.15 17.69
C GLN A 312 12.97 6.66 19.08
N HIS A 313 13.39 7.91 19.21
CA HIS A 313 13.74 8.50 20.51
C HIS A 313 12.59 8.53 21.51
N ARG A 314 11.34 8.45 21.03
CA ARG A 314 10.13 8.49 21.87
C ARG A 314 9.52 7.14 22.17
N THR A 315 9.80 6.16 21.34
CA THR A 315 9.22 4.82 21.45
C THR A 315 10.01 3.88 22.37
N HIS A 316 10.91 4.39 23.19
CA HIS A 316 11.69 3.70 24.21
C HIS A 316 11.99 2.21 23.91
N GLY A 317 13.08 1.97 23.20
CA GLY A 317 13.59 0.62 22.98
C GLY A 317 13.20 -0.04 21.65
N LEU A 318 12.55 0.67 20.75
CA LEU A 318 12.44 0.22 19.38
C LEU A 318 13.81 0.27 18.70
N THR A 319 14.21 -0.87 18.27
CA THR A 319 15.44 -1.35 17.63
C THR A 319 16.44 -0.33 17.09
N THR A 320 17.67 -0.46 17.53
CA THR A 320 18.87 0.11 16.92
C THR A 320 19.29 -0.75 15.72
N TYR A 321 18.76 -0.49 14.54
CA TYR A 321 19.26 -1.10 13.31
C TYR A 321 20.39 -0.28 12.69
N PRO A 322 21.32 -0.89 11.94
CA PRO A 322 22.37 -0.18 11.23
C PRO A 322 21.82 0.48 9.96
N TRP A 323 20.92 1.43 10.13
CA TRP A 323 20.18 2.11 9.09
C TRP A 323 21.05 2.69 7.97
N ASN A 324 22.22 3.24 8.33
CA ASN A 324 23.14 3.77 7.34
C ASN A 324 23.61 2.71 6.33
N LYS A 325 23.79 1.47 6.78
CA LYS A 325 24.11 0.36 5.87
C LYS A 325 22.96 0.05 4.93
N MET A 326 21.73 0.17 5.41
CA MET A 326 20.54 -0.06 4.59
C MET A 326 20.34 1.02 3.55
N LEU A 327 20.46 2.30 3.93
CA LEU A 327 20.36 3.42 2.99
C LEU A 327 21.45 3.34 1.90
N ASN A 328 22.68 2.99 2.29
CA ASN A 328 23.75 2.78 1.33
C ASN A 328 23.47 1.58 0.41
N ALA A 329 22.85 0.51 0.91
CA ALA A 329 22.46 -0.63 0.11
C ALA A 329 21.40 -0.28 -0.93
N ILE A 330 20.41 0.54 -0.57
CA ILE A 330 19.37 1.01 -1.51
C ILE A 330 19.98 1.80 -2.66
N ASN A 331 20.99 2.64 -2.39
CA ASN A 331 21.69 3.42 -3.42
C ASN A 331 22.57 2.57 -4.35
N VAL A 332 22.90 1.34 -3.97
CA VAL A 332 23.77 0.41 -4.72
C VAL A 332 22.96 -0.56 -5.59
N ILE A 333 21.63 -0.59 -5.46
CA ILE A 333 20.79 -1.53 -6.20
C ILE A 333 20.78 -1.17 -7.70
N PRO A 334 21.20 -2.08 -8.60
CA PRO A 334 21.06 -1.87 -10.01
C PRO A 334 19.57 -1.75 -10.38
N GLN A 335 19.17 -0.63 -10.91
CA GLN A 335 17.82 -0.42 -11.44
C GLN A 335 17.73 -1.05 -12.86
N ASP A 336 18.11 -2.31 -12.98
CA ASP A 336 18.19 -3.02 -14.24
C ASP A 336 17.10 -4.09 -14.29
N ASP A 337 16.24 -4.03 -15.30
CA ASP A 337 15.20 -5.01 -15.56
C ASP A 337 15.79 -6.44 -15.74
N GLN A 338 17.04 -6.54 -16.20
CA GLN A 338 17.74 -7.81 -16.33
C GLN A 338 18.10 -8.45 -14.98
N PHE A 339 18.32 -7.65 -13.94
CA PHE A 339 18.60 -8.19 -12.61
C PHE A 339 17.38 -8.93 -12.04
N LEU A 340 16.21 -8.30 -12.14
CA LEU A 340 14.95 -8.90 -11.71
C LEU A 340 14.66 -10.19 -12.52
N GLU A 341 14.90 -10.16 -13.82
CA GLU A 341 14.77 -11.36 -14.67
C GLU A 341 15.71 -12.49 -14.24
N LYS A 342 16.95 -12.19 -13.97
CA LYS A 342 17.93 -13.19 -13.48
C LYS A 342 17.51 -13.74 -12.13
N PHE A 343 17.07 -12.89 -11.21
CA PHE A 343 16.62 -13.29 -9.90
C PHE A 343 15.38 -14.18 -9.97
N LEU A 344 14.36 -13.76 -10.70
CA LEU A 344 13.16 -14.54 -10.91
C LEU A 344 13.45 -15.84 -11.68
N LYS A 345 14.44 -15.88 -12.57
CA LYS A 345 14.93 -17.10 -13.25
C LYS A 345 15.48 -18.12 -12.28
N THR A 346 16.26 -17.69 -11.33
CA THR A 346 16.83 -18.59 -10.31
C THR A 346 15.77 -19.22 -9.42
N GLN A 347 14.62 -18.56 -9.27
CA GLN A 347 13.49 -19.07 -8.46
C GLN A 347 12.52 -19.99 -9.24
N GLY A 348 12.78 -20.28 -10.51
CA GLY A 348 12.05 -21.28 -11.30
C GLY A 348 10.56 -20.97 -11.59
N LYS A 349 10.13 -19.70 -11.48
CA LYS A 349 8.69 -19.35 -11.51
C LYS A 349 8.33 -18.27 -12.53
N ILE A 350 9.16 -17.98 -13.51
CA ILE A 350 9.12 -16.75 -14.33
C ILE A 350 7.99 -16.65 -15.32
N SER A 351 7.57 -17.77 -15.93
CA SER A 351 6.69 -17.68 -17.11
C SER A 351 5.36 -17.01 -16.80
N LYS A 352 4.77 -17.32 -15.65
CA LYS A 352 3.45 -16.78 -15.25
C LYS A 352 3.51 -15.31 -14.82
N SER A 353 4.59 -14.90 -14.14
CA SER A 353 4.78 -13.49 -13.75
C SER A 353 5.01 -12.59 -14.94
N ARG A 354 5.83 -13.04 -15.90
CA ARG A 354 6.05 -12.30 -17.14
C ARG A 354 4.78 -12.10 -17.94
N GLU A 355 3.96 -13.14 -18.02
CA GLU A 355 2.70 -13.05 -18.74
C GLU A 355 1.75 -12.04 -18.07
N LEU A 356 1.69 -12.05 -16.74
CA LEU A 356 0.84 -11.12 -16.00
C LEU A 356 1.40 -9.69 -16.04
N LEU A 357 2.71 -9.51 -15.89
CA LEU A 357 3.35 -8.19 -16.03
C LEU A 357 3.13 -7.61 -17.43
N LYS A 358 3.32 -8.42 -18.47
CA LYS A 358 3.01 -7.99 -19.85
C LYS A 358 1.56 -7.59 -20.03
N LYS A 359 0.61 -8.32 -19.41
CA LYS A 359 -0.81 -7.95 -19.44
C LYS A 359 -1.08 -6.64 -18.72
N VAL A 360 -0.45 -6.41 -17.56
CA VAL A 360 -0.59 -5.15 -16.82
C VAL A 360 0.03 -3.99 -17.60
N ASP A 361 1.23 -4.17 -18.16
CA ASP A 361 1.88 -3.15 -18.99
C ASP A 361 1.04 -2.83 -20.25
N GLN A 362 0.51 -3.86 -20.92
CA GLN A 362 -0.38 -3.67 -22.07
C GLN A 362 -1.69 -2.97 -21.68
N MET A 363 -2.22 -3.24 -20.48
CA MET A 363 -3.40 -2.55 -19.98
C MET A 363 -3.15 -1.06 -19.72
N ILE A 364 -1.96 -0.71 -19.27
CA ILE A 364 -1.57 0.70 -19.00
C ILE A 364 -1.37 1.46 -20.31
N LEU A 365 -0.78 0.82 -21.33
CA LEU A 365 -0.46 1.43 -22.62
C LEU A 365 -1.70 1.59 -23.52
N ASN A 366 -2.75 0.82 -23.31
CA ASN A 366 -4.03 0.88 -24.03
C ASN A 366 -5.11 1.65 -23.25
#